data_829b7c1b51ac1b21954924ae47835ec1
#
_entry.id   829b7c1b51ac1b21954924ae47835ec1
#
_cell.length_a   1.000
_cell.length_b   1.000
_cell.length_c   1.000
_cell.angle_alpha   90.00
_cell.angle_beta   90.00
_cell.angle_gamma   90.00
#
_symmetry.space_group_name_H-M   'P 1'
#
loop_
_entity.id
_entity.type
_entity.pdbx_description
1 polymer ?
#
loop_
_entity_poly.entity_id
_entity_poly.type
_entity_poly.pdbx_seq_one_letter_code
_entity_poly.pdbx_strand_id
1 'polypeptide(L)'
;MRIAICPGSFDPVTKGHVDIIERTAKLFDRVVALVVINPAKCPFFTVEERTGFLRRATAHIGSVTVDSYQGLLADYARRMGACTLIKGLRAVTDFEFEFQQALTNKKLNAELETMFVITDSQYMYLSSSMVKQV
;
A
#
# COMPACT_ATOMS: atom_id res chain seq x y z
N MET A 1 -16.49 -11.69 3.66
CA MET A 1 -16.06 -10.42 3.06
C MET A 1 -14.57 -10.47 2.76
N ARG A 2 -14.19 -10.16 1.53
CA ARG A 2 -12.79 -10.19 1.11
C ARG A 2 -12.19 -8.79 1.27
N ILE A 3 -11.17 -8.68 2.12
CA ILE A 3 -10.53 -7.43 2.45
C ILE A 3 -9.06 -7.49 2.01
N ALA A 4 -8.63 -6.50 1.23
CA ALA A 4 -7.24 -6.35 0.83
C ALA A 4 -6.64 -5.11 1.48
N ILE A 5 -5.33 -5.16 1.73
CA ILE A 5 -4.57 -4.03 2.24
C ILE A 5 -3.58 -3.61 1.18
N CYS A 6 -3.57 -2.32 0.84
CA CYS A 6 -2.56 -1.72 -0.02
C CYS A 6 -1.64 -0.90 0.88
N PRO A 7 -0.52 -1.47 1.34
CA PRO A 7 0.37 -0.77 2.27
C PRO A 7 1.40 0.07 1.54
N GLY A 8 1.88 1.11 2.18
CA GLY A 8 2.96 1.92 1.65
C GLY A 8 3.24 3.11 2.54
N SER A 9 4.32 3.83 2.26
CA SER A 9 4.61 5.07 2.97
C SER A 9 3.75 6.22 2.47
N PHE A 10 3.36 6.22 1.20
CA PHE A 10 2.52 7.24 0.56
C PHE A 10 3.01 8.67 0.90
N ASP A 11 4.24 8.95 0.58
CA ASP A 11 4.92 10.18 0.99
C ASP A 11 5.43 10.98 -0.23
N PRO A 12 4.55 11.59 -1.04
CA PRO A 12 3.11 11.54 -1.01
C PRO A 12 2.52 10.40 -1.86
N VAL A 13 1.19 10.28 -1.85
CA VAL A 13 0.49 9.39 -2.77
C VAL A 13 0.71 9.85 -4.22
N THR A 14 0.84 8.90 -5.14
CA THR A 14 1.02 9.18 -6.58
C THR A 14 -0.14 8.59 -7.37
N LYS A 15 -0.21 8.97 -8.65
CA LYS A 15 -1.22 8.38 -9.56
C LYS A 15 -1.02 6.88 -9.71
N GLY A 16 0.23 6.41 -9.64
CA GLY A 16 0.51 4.97 -9.66
C GLY A 16 -0.09 4.25 -8.47
N HIS A 17 0.00 4.84 -7.28
CA HIS A 17 -0.63 4.29 -6.09
C HIS A 17 -2.15 4.21 -6.26
N VAL A 18 -2.76 5.28 -6.73
CA VAL A 18 -4.22 5.35 -6.92
C VAL A 18 -4.68 4.31 -7.94
N ASP A 19 -3.92 4.14 -9.02
CA ASP A 19 -4.22 3.14 -10.04
C ASP A 19 -4.28 1.73 -9.44
N ILE A 20 -3.29 1.36 -8.64
CA ILE A 20 -3.25 0.04 -7.99
C ILE A 20 -4.45 -0.12 -7.04
N ILE A 21 -4.76 0.93 -6.27
CA ILE A 21 -5.88 0.89 -5.32
C ILE A 21 -7.21 0.73 -6.07
N GLU A 22 -7.41 1.46 -7.17
CA GLU A 22 -8.61 1.35 -7.99
C GLU A 22 -8.79 -0.05 -8.55
N ARG A 23 -7.70 -0.64 -9.08
CA ARG A 23 -7.74 -1.98 -9.64
C ARG A 23 -8.02 -3.02 -8.57
N THR A 24 -7.44 -2.84 -7.38
CA THR A 24 -7.70 -3.72 -6.24
C THR A 24 -9.15 -3.66 -5.81
N ALA A 25 -9.74 -2.46 -5.81
CA ALA A 25 -11.13 -2.26 -5.41
C ALA A 25 -12.12 -3.02 -6.29
N LYS A 26 -11.74 -3.33 -7.53
CA LYS A 26 -12.59 -4.12 -8.43
C LYS A 26 -12.59 -5.61 -8.08
N LEU A 27 -11.63 -6.09 -7.32
CA LEU A 27 -11.44 -7.51 -7.02
C LEU A 27 -11.81 -7.89 -5.59
N PHE A 28 -11.92 -6.92 -4.70
CA PHE A 28 -12.15 -7.15 -3.28
C PHE A 28 -13.36 -6.36 -2.79
N ASP A 29 -14.00 -6.85 -1.74
CA ASP A 29 -15.17 -6.18 -1.17
C ASP A 29 -14.79 -4.89 -0.47
N ARG A 30 -13.64 -4.87 0.20
CA ARG A 30 -13.09 -3.68 0.87
C ARG A 30 -11.59 -3.60 0.64
N VAL A 31 -11.09 -2.38 0.56
CA VAL A 31 -9.67 -2.11 0.43
C VAL A 31 -9.26 -1.11 1.49
N VAL A 32 -8.19 -1.43 2.22
CA VAL A 32 -7.58 -0.51 3.17
C VAL A 32 -6.30 0.02 2.54
N ALA A 33 -6.27 1.31 2.27
CA ALA A 33 -5.03 2.00 1.85
C ALA A 33 -4.32 2.39 3.15
N LEU A 34 -3.22 1.71 3.45
CA LEU A 34 -2.59 1.78 4.76
C LEU A 34 -1.26 2.53 4.70
N VAL A 35 -1.20 3.66 5.39
CA VAL A 35 0.06 4.38 5.58
C VAL A 35 0.86 3.67 6.67
N VAL A 36 1.95 3.04 6.28
CA VAL A 36 2.82 2.32 7.22
C VAL A 36 3.83 3.30 7.78
N ILE A 37 3.88 3.37 9.11
CA ILE A 37 4.78 4.28 9.80
C ILE A 37 6.05 3.52 10.17
N ASN A 38 7.19 3.99 9.65
CA ASN A 38 8.50 3.45 9.99
C ASN A 38 9.26 4.51 10.80
N PRO A 39 9.44 4.32 12.12
CA PRO A 39 10.10 5.34 12.94
C PRO A 39 11.59 5.55 12.58
N ALA A 40 12.20 4.61 11.84
CA ALA A 40 13.59 4.76 11.40
C ALA A 40 13.72 5.66 10.16
N LYS A 41 12.62 6.02 9.50
CA LYS A 41 12.63 6.89 8.33
C LYS A 41 12.15 8.29 8.70
N CYS A 42 12.74 9.29 8.00
CA CYS A 42 12.30 10.68 8.10
C CYS A 42 11.40 10.98 6.90
N PRO A 43 10.08 10.96 7.04
CA PRO A 43 9.19 11.24 5.92
C PRO A 43 9.20 12.73 5.57
N PHE A 44 8.87 13.04 4.31
CA PHE A 44 8.74 14.41 3.87
C PHE A 44 7.47 15.06 4.42
N PHE A 45 6.37 14.31 4.46
CA PHE A 45 5.10 14.78 4.99
C PHE A 45 4.76 14.03 6.29
N THR A 46 3.99 14.68 7.15
CA THR A 46 3.53 14.05 8.41
C THR A 46 2.53 12.93 8.10
N VAL A 47 2.26 12.08 9.09
CA VAL A 47 1.25 11.03 8.97
C VAL A 47 -0.11 11.62 8.64
N GLU A 48 -0.48 12.71 9.31
CA GLU A 48 -1.76 13.39 9.08
C GLU A 48 -1.86 13.93 7.66
N GLU A 49 -0.77 14.51 7.14
CA GLU A 49 -0.73 15.01 5.77
C GLU A 49 -0.83 13.87 4.77
N ARG A 50 -0.08 12.79 5.00
CA ARG A 50 -0.07 11.64 4.10
C ARG A 50 -1.43 10.95 4.03
N THR A 51 -2.08 10.75 5.18
CA THR A 51 -3.41 10.17 5.23
C THR A 51 -4.45 11.09 4.60
N GLY A 52 -4.32 12.39 4.82
CA GLY A 52 -5.22 13.40 4.24
C GLY A 52 -5.13 13.41 2.72
N PHE A 53 -3.93 13.41 2.16
CA PHE A 53 -3.73 13.36 0.71
C PHE A 53 -4.31 12.07 0.13
N LEU A 54 -4.08 10.96 0.80
CA LEU A 54 -4.54 9.66 0.34
C LEU A 54 -6.07 9.57 0.37
N ARG A 55 -6.71 10.10 1.40
CA ARG A 55 -8.18 10.15 1.48
C ARG A 55 -8.78 10.95 0.34
N ARG A 56 -8.19 12.11 0.04
CA ARG A 56 -8.67 12.93 -1.07
C ARG A 56 -8.47 12.25 -2.41
N ALA A 57 -7.33 11.59 -2.59
CA ALA A 57 -7.02 10.92 -3.85
C ALA A 57 -7.90 9.70 -4.11
N THR A 58 -8.44 9.06 -3.06
CA THR A 58 -9.27 7.86 -3.17
C THR A 58 -10.74 8.10 -2.83
N ALA A 59 -11.14 9.35 -2.65
CA ALA A 59 -12.51 9.69 -2.22
C ALA A 59 -13.58 9.19 -3.20
N HIS A 60 -13.24 9.03 -4.48
CA HIS A 60 -14.16 8.55 -5.52
C HIS A 60 -14.34 7.02 -5.50
N ILE A 61 -13.63 6.30 -4.64
CA ILE A 61 -13.71 4.83 -4.56
C ILE A 61 -14.38 4.46 -3.24
N GLY A 62 -15.66 4.11 -3.30
CA GLY A 62 -16.49 3.94 -2.10
C GLY A 62 -16.06 2.81 -1.17
N SER A 63 -15.39 1.78 -1.71
CA SER A 63 -14.96 0.62 -0.92
C SER A 63 -13.59 0.81 -0.25
N VAL A 64 -12.93 1.95 -0.47
CA VAL A 64 -11.60 2.22 0.08
C VAL A 64 -11.71 3.00 1.38
N THR A 65 -10.99 2.52 2.40
CA THR A 65 -10.78 3.27 3.64
C THR A 65 -9.29 3.53 3.79
N VAL A 66 -8.93 4.61 4.47
CA VAL A 66 -7.53 4.99 4.70
C VAL A 66 -7.24 4.89 6.18
N ASP A 67 -6.11 4.29 6.50
CA ASP A 67 -5.68 4.13 7.90
C ASP A 67 -4.16 4.30 7.97
N SER A 68 -3.64 4.38 9.18
CA SER A 68 -2.20 4.41 9.42
C SER A 68 -1.88 3.42 10.54
N TYR A 69 -0.68 2.84 10.49
CA TYR A 69 -0.30 1.83 11.47
C TYR A 69 1.21 1.82 11.66
N GLN A 70 1.63 1.72 12.92
CA GLN A 70 3.02 1.50 13.28
C GLN A 70 3.09 0.13 13.95
N GLY A 71 3.81 -0.81 13.33
CA GLY A 71 3.93 -2.17 13.82
C GLY A 71 4.01 -3.17 12.67
N LEU A 72 3.82 -4.43 12.99
CA LEU A 72 3.91 -5.50 12.00
C LEU A 72 2.64 -5.55 11.15
N LEU A 73 2.84 -5.56 9.84
CA LEU A 73 1.75 -5.61 8.88
C LEU A 73 0.90 -6.87 9.03
N ALA A 74 1.56 -7.99 9.38
CA ALA A 74 0.87 -9.25 9.62
C ALA A 74 -0.13 -9.16 10.78
N ASP A 75 0.21 -8.40 11.83
CA ASP A 75 -0.68 -8.20 12.98
C ASP A 75 -1.85 -7.31 12.62
N TYR A 76 -1.59 -6.26 11.85
CA TYR A 76 -2.66 -5.38 11.37
C TYR A 76 -3.65 -6.16 10.51
N ALA A 77 -3.15 -6.98 9.59
CA ALA A 77 -3.99 -7.79 8.74
C ALA A 77 -4.88 -8.74 9.55
N ARG A 78 -4.31 -9.35 10.57
CA ARG A 78 -5.07 -10.25 11.44
C ARG A 78 -6.21 -9.52 12.15
N ARG A 79 -5.93 -8.32 12.68
CA ARG A 79 -6.95 -7.52 13.37
C ARG A 79 -8.08 -7.08 12.45
N MET A 80 -7.74 -6.80 11.18
CA MET A 80 -8.73 -6.35 10.21
C MET A 80 -9.48 -7.50 9.52
N GLY A 81 -9.07 -8.74 9.77
CA GLY A 81 -9.63 -9.87 9.07
C GLY A 81 -9.25 -9.90 7.59
N ALA A 82 -8.13 -9.24 7.23
CA ALA A 82 -7.66 -9.21 5.86
C ALA A 82 -6.77 -10.41 5.57
N CYS A 83 -6.89 -10.94 4.36
CA CYS A 83 -6.11 -12.10 3.94
C CYS A 83 -5.10 -11.79 2.83
N THR A 84 -5.11 -10.57 2.29
CA THR A 84 -4.29 -10.24 1.12
C THR A 84 -3.63 -8.88 1.26
N LEU A 85 -2.33 -8.86 0.99
CA LEU A 85 -1.57 -7.61 0.80
C LEU A 85 -1.38 -7.42 -0.70
N ILE A 86 -1.59 -6.21 -1.18
CA ILE A 86 -1.39 -5.86 -2.59
C ILE A 86 -0.20 -4.94 -2.71
N LYS A 87 0.78 -5.35 -3.50
CA LYS A 87 2.00 -4.59 -3.76
C LYS A 87 2.15 -4.36 -5.25
N GLY A 88 2.40 -3.12 -5.65
CA GLY A 88 2.66 -2.81 -7.05
C GLY A 88 4.12 -3.09 -7.40
N LEU A 89 4.35 -3.68 -8.58
CA LEU A 89 5.70 -3.87 -9.11
C LEU A 89 5.92 -2.89 -10.25
N ARG A 90 7.03 -2.18 -10.20
CA ARG A 90 7.48 -1.24 -11.22
C ARG A 90 8.88 -1.62 -11.69
N ALA A 91 9.32 -1.00 -12.79
CA ALA A 91 10.65 -1.27 -13.32
C ALA A 91 11.77 -0.97 -12.31
N VAL A 92 11.54 -0.04 -11.39
CA VAL A 92 12.52 0.37 -10.37
C VAL A 92 12.28 -0.27 -9.00
N THR A 93 11.33 -1.22 -8.91
CA THR A 93 11.05 -1.91 -7.66
C THR A 93 12.07 -3.04 -7.46
N ASP A 94 12.61 -3.14 -6.24
CA ASP A 94 13.45 -4.27 -5.86
C ASP A 94 12.56 -5.46 -5.52
N PHE A 95 12.39 -6.35 -6.48
CA PHE A 95 11.53 -7.51 -6.32
C PHE A 95 12.06 -8.46 -5.25
N GLU A 96 13.37 -8.63 -5.14
CA GLU A 96 13.93 -9.54 -4.13
C GLU A 96 13.59 -9.06 -2.72
N PHE A 97 13.72 -7.76 -2.48
CA PHE A 97 13.35 -7.18 -1.19
C PHE A 97 11.86 -7.39 -0.90
N GLU A 98 11.00 -7.13 -1.88
CA GLU A 98 9.56 -7.30 -1.73
C GLU A 98 9.21 -8.77 -1.49
N PHE A 99 9.90 -9.68 -2.16
CA PHE A 99 9.68 -11.10 -1.99
C PHE A 99 10.04 -11.55 -0.58
N GLN A 100 11.17 -11.07 -0.04
CA GLN A 100 11.58 -11.38 1.33
C GLN A 100 10.57 -10.85 2.34
N GLN A 101 10.03 -9.66 2.11
CA GLN A 101 8.97 -9.11 2.96
C GLN A 101 7.73 -9.99 2.93
N ALA A 102 7.36 -10.48 1.77
CA ALA A 102 6.21 -11.37 1.62
C ALA A 102 6.40 -12.69 2.38
N LEU A 103 7.59 -13.26 2.29
CA LEU A 103 7.91 -14.48 3.04
C LEU A 103 7.83 -14.26 4.55
N THR A 104 8.36 -13.14 5.03
CA THR A 104 8.31 -12.80 6.45
C THR A 104 6.87 -12.63 6.92
N ASN A 105 6.06 -11.92 6.16
CA ASN A 105 4.65 -11.73 6.50
C ASN A 105 3.90 -13.05 6.54
N LYS A 106 4.19 -13.96 5.60
CA LYS A 106 3.55 -15.27 5.55
C LYS A 106 3.92 -16.11 6.78
N LYS A 107 5.17 -16.03 7.24
CA LYS A 107 5.60 -16.72 8.46
C LYS A 107 4.87 -16.20 9.69
N LEU A 108 4.68 -14.88 9.77
CA LEU A 108 4.04 -14.25 10.92
C LEU A 108 2.53 -14.44 10.92
N ASN A 109 1.95 -14.60 9.74
CA ASN A 109 0.50 -14.80 9.56
C ASN A 109 0.29 -15.74 8.38
N ALA A 110 0.06 -17.02 8.67
CA ALA A 110 -0.02 -18.06 7.65
C ALA A 110 -1.19 -17.86 6.69
N GLU A 111 -2.21 -17.11 7.08
CA GLU A 111 -3.39 -16.85 6.23
C GLU A 111 -3.20 -15.64 5.32
N LEU A 112 -2.12 -14.90 5.50
CA LEU A 112 -1.87 -13.68 4.74
C LEU A 112 -1.09 -13.98 3.47
N GLU A 113 -1.69 -13.66 2.33
CA GLU A 113 -1.05 -13.79 1.02
C GLU A 113 -0.64 -12.43 0.50
N THR A 114 0.50 -12.36 -0.17
CA THR A 114 0.93 -11.14 -0.87
C THR A 114 0.74 -11.34 -2.36
N MET A 115 0.04 -10.42 -2.99
CA MET A 115 -0.16 -10.41 -4.44
C MET A 115 0.57 -9.22 -5.02
N PHE A 116 1.35 -9.47 -6.08
CA PHE A 116 2.03 -8.43 -6.80
C PHE A 116 1.23 -8.06 -8.05
N VAL A 117 1.04 -6.78 -8.26
CA VAL A 117 0.28 -6.25 -9.39
C VAL A 117 1.21 -5.39 -10.21
N ILE A 118 1.22 -5.63 -11.52
CA ILE A 118 2.09 -4.87 -12.43
C ILE A 118 1.52 -3.46 -12.60
N THR A 119 2.35 -2.47 -12.33
CA THR A 119 1.99 -1.07 -12.47
C THR A 119 1.75 -0.75 -13.96
N ASP A 120 0.74 0.07 -14.24
CA ASP A 120 0.48 0.54 -15.60
C ASP A 120 1.73 1.20 -16.17
N SER A 121 2.00 0.98 -17.47
CA SER A 121 3.24 1.44 -18.09
C SER A 121 3.46 2.95 -17.97
N GLN A 122 2.42 3.74 -17.98
CA GLN A 122 2.54 5.20 -17.84
C GLN A 122 3.00 5.63 -16.44
N TYR A 123 2.91 4.76 -15.43
CA TYR A 123 3.32 5.04 -14.05
C TYR A 123 4.55 4.24 -13.63
N MET A 124 5.14 3.47 -14.55
CA MET A 124 6.16 2.46 -14.22
C MET A 124 7.38 3.05 -13.51
N TYR A 125 7.78 4.28 -13.86
CA TYR A 125 8.94 4.95 -13.29
C TYR A 125 8.57 6.03 -12.27
N LEU A 126 7.28 6.22 -11.98
CA LEU A 126 6.82 7.23 -11.03
C LEU A 126 7.03 6.72 -9.60
N SER A 127 7.60 7.56 -8.75
CA SER A 127 7.79 7.25 -7.34
C SER A 127 7.58 8.50 -6.50
N SER A 128 7.35 8.31 -5.20
CA SER A 128 7.22 9.43 -4.26
C SER A 128 8.50 10.27 -4.22
N SER A 129 9.65 9.62 -4.32
CA SER A 129 10.93 10.34 -4.34
C SER A 129 11.04 11.26 -5.56
N MET A 130 10.61 10.80 -6.74
CA MET A 130 10.60 11.64 -7.94
C MET A 130 9.63 12.82 -7.79
N VAL A 131 8.45 12.57 -7.22
CA VAL A 131 7.46 13.63 -6.99
C VAL A 131 8.01 14.69 -6.07
N LYS A 132 8.73 14.30 -5.02
CA LYS A 132 9.33 15.24 -4.07
C LYS A 132 10.44 16.10 -4.67
N GLN A 133 11.08 15.64 -5.74
CA GLN A 133 12.13 16.37 -6.42
C GLN A 133 11.58 17.41 -7.41
N VAL A 134 10.35 17.32 -7.76
CA VAL A 134 9.67 18.21 -8.69
C VAL A 134 9.01 19.35 -7.94
#